data_c2bfe724a07df33499c988d9374cecae
#
_entry.id   c2bfe724a07df33499c988d9374cecae
#
_cell.length_a   1.000
_cell.length_b   1.000
_cell.length_c   1.000
_cell.angle_alpha   90.00
_cell.angle_beta   90.00
_cell.angle_gamma   90.00
#
_symmetry.space_group_name_H-M   'P 1'
#
loop_
_entity.id
_entity.type
_entity.pdbx_description
1 polymer ?
#
loop_
_entity_poly.entity_id
_entity_poly.type
_entity_poly.pdbx_seq_one_letter_code
_entity_poly.pdbx_strand_id
1 'polypeptide(L)'
;RDENRVHMPREAGTGLLIPVSGMGGILSFLGAIVGAAKDWQDVMQSVLSGYRERIAHIALTSEEGGLNLRMRAEKVRLLSRFGYLAGCEMHRFDFDEHRWRRYLVALARIEETLHGLTTNYEETYRDFLAGYARCAKSYEQPEGWIDEALRNTDALMRVAAETVEDPLRARGQIPKPETDIRISPRL
;
A
#
# COMPACT_ATOMS: atom_id res chain seq x y z
N ARG A 1 21.40 -23.14 -0.97
CA ARG A 1 21.59 -22.09 -2.02
C ARG A 1 20.34 -21.94 -2.88
N ASP A 2 19.59 -23.00 -3.12
CA ASP A 2 18.30 -22.94 -3.83
C ASP A 2 17.19 -22.34 -2.94
N GLU A 3 17.30 -22.47 -1.61
CA GLU A 3 16.38 -21.89 -0.64
C GLU A 3 16.36 -20.36 -0.66
N ASN A 4 17.47 -19.73 -1.04
CA ASN A 4 17.54 -18.26 -1.19
C ASN A 4 16.80 -17.73 -2.45
N ARG A 5 16.28 -18.61 -3.31
CA ARG A 5 15.55 -18.24 -4.52
C ARG A 5 14.04 -18.19 -4.31
N VAL A 6 13.56 -18.68 -3.19
CA VAL A 6 12.17 -18.61 -2.76
C VAL A 6 12.08 -17.64 -1.60
N HIS A 7 11.27 -16.61 -1.73
CA HIS A 7 11.13 -15.58 -0.73
C HIS A 7 9.68 -15.21 -0.51
N MET A 8 9.28 -15.05 0.74
CA MET A 8 8.02 -14.47 1.15
C MET A 8 8.27 -13.34 2.14
N PRO A 9 7.73 -12.14 1.91
CA PRO A 9 7.95 -10.99 2.80
C PRO A 9 7.39 -11.25 4.20
N ARG A 10 8.16 -10.88 5.23
CA ARG A 10 7.76 -11.03 6.64
C ARG A 10 7.47 -9.70 7.34
N GLU A 11 7.80 -8.59 6.68
CA GLU A 11 7.61 -7.24 7.20
C GLU A 11 6.69 -6.46 6.29
N ALA A 12 5.96 -5.50 6.87
CA ALA A 12 5.10 -4.61 6.11
C ALA A 12 5.94 -3.78 5.12
N GLY A 13 5.45 -3.68 3.90
CA GLY A 13 6.13 -2.91 2.87
C GLY A 13 7.34 -3.56 2.23
N THR A 14 7.75 -4.72 2.69
CA THR A 14 8.80 -5.50 2.05
C THR A 14 8.22 -6.39 0.94
N GLY A 15 9.02 -6.69 -0.05
CA GLY A 15 8.66 -7.53 -1.19
C GLY A 15 9.51 -7.18 -2.39
N LEU A 16 9.54 -8.05 -3.40
CA LEU A 16 10.26 -7.79 -4.63
C LEU A 16 9.61 -6.62 -5.37
N LEU A 17 10.35 -5.53 -5.49
CA LEU A 17 10.03 -4.48 -6.45
C LEU A 17 10.37 -5.01 -7.85
N ILE A 18 9.57 -4.64 -8.84
CA ILE A 18 9.81 -5.02 -10.22
C ILE A 18 11.16 -4.42 -10.64
N PRO A 19 12.12 -5.25 -11.08
CA PRO A 19 13.40 -4.72 -11.51
C PRO A 19 13.20 -3.84 -12.76
N VAL A 20 13.62 -2.57 -12.66
CA VAL A 20 13.67 -1.68 -13.81
C VAL A 20 14.95 -2.00 -14.58
N SER A 21 14.82 -2.62 -15.76
CA SER A 21 15.94 -2.89 -16.65
C SER A 21 16.03 -1.80 -17.72
N GLY A 22 17.26 -1.34 -18.01
CA GLY A 22 17.52 -0.42 -19.11
C GLY A 22 17.19 -1.07 -20.46
N MET A 23 16.56 -0.32 -21.36
CA MET A 23 16.23 -0.78 -22.72
C MET A 23 17.41 -0.54 -23.66
N GLY A 24 17.97 -1.61 -24.18
CA GLY A 24 19.15 -1.58 -25.09
C GLY A 24 18.84 -1.51 -26.60
N GLY A 25 17.56 -1.35 -27.02
CA GLY A 25 17.18 -1.26 -28.43
C GLY A 25 15.73 -1.62 -28.72
N ILE A 26 15.28 -1.50 -29.97
CA ILE A 26 13.88 -1.70 -30.41
C ILE A 26 13.38 -3.12 -30.09
N LEU A 27 14.20 -4.14 -30.32
CA LEU A 27 13.80 -5.53 -30.04
C LEU A 27 13.66 -5.80 -28.53
N SER A 28 14.49 -5.18 -27.69
CA SER A 28 14.33 -5.30 -26.23
C SER A 28 13.09 -4.54 -25.75
N PHE A 29 12.73 -3.42 -26.39
CA PHE A 29 11.51 -2.68 -26.13
C PHE A 29 10.25 -3.49 -26.47
N LEU A 30 10.20 -4.11 -27.66
CA LEU A 30 9.07 -4.98 -28.03
C LEU A 30 8.96 -6.20 -27.10
N GLY A 31 10.09 -6.81 -26.74
CA GLY A 31 10.11 -7.89 -25.74
C GLY A 31 9.61 -7.45 -24.37
N ALA A 32 9.95 -6.25 -23.93
CA ALA A 32 9.46 -5.67 -22.68
C ALA A 32 7.94 -5.41 -22.71
N ILE A 33 7.39 -4.95 -23.85
CA ILE A 33 5.93 -4.78 -24.02
C ILE A 33 5.20 -6.11 -23.89
N VAL A 34 5.67 -7.16 -24.58
CA VAL A 34 5.07 -8.50 -24.49
C VAL A 34 5.19 -9.07 -23.08
N GLY A 35 6.35 -8.91 -22.44
CA GLY A 35 6.56 -9.29 -21.05
C GLY A 35 5.62 -8.55 -20.12
N ALA A 36 5.52 -7.23 -20.24
CA ALA A 36 4.61 -6.42 -19.44
C ALA A 36 3.14 -6.81 -19.63
N ALA A 37 2.72 -7.10 -20.87
CA ALA A 37 1.36 -7.56 -21.15
C ALA A 37 1.05 -8.92 -20.51
N LYS A 38 2.03 -9.83 -20.51
CA LYS A 38 1.91 -11.16 -19.89
C LYS A 38 1.85 -11.07 -18.37
N ASP A 39 2.72 -10.28 -17.79
CA ASP A 39 2.91 -10.21 -16.34
C ASP A 39 2.07 -9.09 -15.68
N TRP A 40 1.23 -8.38 -16.46
CA TRP A 40 0.44 -7.24 -16.04
C TRP A 40 -0.37 -7.50 -14.75
N GLN A 41 -1.07 -8.62 -14.70
CA GLN A 41 -1.94 -8.95 -13.57
C GLN A 41 -1.13 -9.23 -12.29
N ASP A 42 -0.04 -9.98 -12.43
CA ASP A 42 0.85 -10.32 -11.30
C ASP A 42 1.56 -9.07 -10.79
N VAL A 43 2.00 -8.21 -11.70
CA VAL A 43 2.63 -6.92 -11.41
C VAL A 43 1.66 -6.01 -10.66
N MET A 44 0.42 -5.86 -11.14
CA MET A 44 -0.58 -5.02 -10.49
C MET A 44 -0.92 -5.49 -9.07
N GLN A 45 -0.99 -6.80 -8.84
CA GLN A 45 -1.21 -7.36 -7.51
C GLN A 45 0.01 -7.17 -6.60
N SER A 46 1.22 -7.31 -7.13
CA SER A 46 2.44 -7.15 -6.35
C SER A 46 2.72 -5.71 -5.92
N VAL A 47 2.16 -4.73 -6.62
CA VAL A 47 2.29 -3.30 -6.26
C VAL A 47 1.32 -2.90 -5.14
N LEU A 48 0.19 -3.62 -5.00
CA LEU A 48 -0.81 -3.30 -3.99
C LEU A 48 -0.28 -3.59 -2.57
N SER A 49 -0.29 -2.59 -1.73
CA SER A 49 0.08 -2.72 -0.32
C SER A 49 -0.76 -3.80 0.38
N GLY A 50 -0.10 -4.69 1.10
CA GLY A 50 -0.71 -5.84 1.77
C GLY A 50 -0.93 -7.06 0.88
N TYR A 51 -1.03 -6.93 -0.45
CA TYR A 51 -1.09 -8.09 -1.34
C TYR A 51 0.29 -8.70 -1.54
N ARG A 52 1.33 -7.90 -1.81
CA ARG A 52 2.69 -8.40 -1.99
C ARG A 52 3.24 -9.16 -0.78
N GLU A 53 2.77 -8.83 0.41
CA GLU A 53 3.14 -9.55 1.64
C GLU A 53 2.60 -10.99 1.69
N ARG A 54 1.62 -11.33 0.83
CA ARG A 54 0.98 -12.64 0.71
C ARG A 54 1.43 -13.42 -0.52
N ILE A 55 2.46 -12.94 -1.22
CA ILE A 55 2.96 -13.54 -2.44
C ILE A 55 4.31 -14.19 -2.16
N ALA A 56 4.40 -15.50 -2.40
CA ALA A 56 5.68 -16.20 -2.41
C ALA A 56 6.34 -16.01 -3.78
N HIS A 57 7.51 -15.40 -3.80
CA HIS A 57 8.29 -15.16 -5.01
C HIS A 57 9.29 -16.26 -5.25
N ILE A 58 9.37 -16.74 -6.49
CA ILE A 58 10.37 -17.70 -6.94
C ILE A 58 11.25 -17.00 -7.99
N ALA A 59 12.51 -16.77 -7.68
CA ALA A 59 13.47 -16.16 -8.62
C ALA A 59 13.92 -17.19 -9.63
N LEU A 60 13.41 -17.11 -10.85
CA LEU A 60 13.79 -17.97 -11.98
C LEU A 60 14.84 -17.29 -12.87
N THR A 61 15.74 -18.08 -13.46
CA THR A 61 16.63 -17.60 -14.51
C THR A 61 15.89 -17.59 -15.85
N SER A 62 16.46 -16.89 -16.85
CA SER A 62 15.90 -16.85 -18.21
C SER A 62 15.75 -18.23 -18.88
N GLU A 63 16.52 -19.21 -18.41
CA GLU A 63 16.44 -20.59 -18.90
C GLU A 63 15.42 -21.48 -18.18
N GLU A 64 14.93 -21.03 -17.03
CA GLU A 64 14.01 -21.77 -16.16
C GLU A 64 12.57 -21.29 -16.26
N GLY A 65 12.35 -20.12 -16.84
CA GLY A 65 11.04 -19.50 -16.99
C GLY A 65 10.70 -19.10 -18.43
N GLY A 66 9.69 -18.27 -18.56
CA GLY A 66 9.21 -17.73 -19.83
C GLY A 66 8.35 -18.73 -20.62
N LEU A 67 8.40 -18.63 -21.96
CA LEU A 67 7.60 -19.44 -22.90
C LEU A 67 8.30 -20.76 -23.27
N ASN A 68 9.15 -21.31 -22.41
CA ASN A 68 9.88 -22.54 -22.68
C ASN A 68 8.97 -23.76 -22.50
N LEU A 69 8.30 -24.17 -23.58
CA LEU A 69 7.37 -25.30 -23.59
C LEU A 69 8.06 -26.69 -23.62
N ARG A 70 9.38 -26.72 -23.83
CA ARG A 70 10.17 -27.97 -23.87
C ARG A 70 11.26 -27.95 -22.81
N MET A 71 10.91 -28.37 -21.60
CA MET A 71 11.86 -28.46 -20.51
C MET A 71 12.43 -29.88 -20.36
N ARG A 72 13.73 -29.96 -20.06
CA ARG A 72 14.36 -31.24 -19.66
C ARG A 72 13.81 -31.68 -18.30
N ALA A 73 13.73 -32.98 -18.09
CA ALA A 73 13.20 -33.56 -16.83
C ALA A 73 13.88 -33.02 -15.56
N GLU A 74 15.17 -32.70 -15.64
CA GLU A 74 15.93 -32.10 -14.54
C GLU A 74 15.41 -30.71 -14.15
N LYS A 75 15.12 -29.87 -15.16
CA LYS A 75 14.53 -28.52 -14.94
C LYS A 75 13.13 -28.63 -14.35
N VAL A 76 12.32 -29.56 -14.84
CA VAL A 76 10.98 -29.82 -14.28
C VAL A 76 11.07 -30.18 -12.79
N ARG A 77 11.99 -31.08 -12.43
CA ARG A 77 12.22 -31.47 -11.02
C ARG A 77 12.68 -30.28 -10.17
N LEU A 78 13.56 -29.43 -10.70
CA LEU A 78 14.03 -28.23 -10.02
C LEU A 78 12.88 -27.24 -9.77
N LEU A 79 12.06 -26.95 -10.77
CA LEU A 79 10.88 -26.07 -10.63
C LEU A 79 9.85 -26.65 -9.65
N SER A 80 9.63 -27.98 -9.69
CA SER A 80 8.78 -28.66 -8.71
C SER A 80 9.30 -28.49 -7.27
N ARG A 81 10.63 -28.54 -7.09
CA ARG A 81 11.26 -28.28 -5.77
C ARG A 81 11.04 -26.83 -5.31
N PHE A 82 11.17 -25.83 -6.21
CA PHE A 82 10.87 -24.44 -5.88
C PHE A 82 9.40 -24.25 -5.50
N GLY A 83 8.49 -24.89 -6.24
CA GLY A 83 7.07 -24.90 -5.87
C GLY A 83 6.79 -25.47 -4.48
N TYR A 84 7.47 -26.57 -4.15
CA TYR A 84 7.39 -27.16 -2.81
C TYR A 84 7.91 -26.21 -1.73
N LEU A 85 9.06 -25.56 -1.94
CA LEU A 85 9.64 -24.61 -1.00
C LEU A 85 8.72 -23.37 -0.83
N ALA A 86 8.15 -22.87 -1.93
CA ALA A 86 7.18 -21.79 -1.87
C ALA A 86 5.92 -22.19 -1.07
N GLY A 87 5.43 -23.42 -1.27
CA GLY A 87 4.33 -23.98 -0.48
C GLY A 87 4.65 -24.06 1.01
N CYS A 88 5.89 -24.43 1.37
CA CYS A 88 6.34 -24.42 2.76
C CYS A 88 6.36 -23.00 3.37
N GLU A 89 6.82 -22.00 2.63
CA GLU A 89 6.77 -20.60 3.10
C GLU A 89 5.32 -20.09 3.23
N MET A 90 4.44 -20.42 2.29
CA MET A 90 3.01 -20.09 2.39
C MET A 90 2.32 -20.79 3.56
N HIS A 91 2.69 -22.03 3.86
CA HIS A 91 2.15 -22.77 5.02
C HIS A 91 2.53 -22.11 6.36
N ARG A 92 3.67 -21.43 6.41
CA ARG A 92 4.14 -20.70 7.60
C ARG A 92 3.55 -19.30 7.73
N PHE A 93 2.74 -18.88 6.75
CA PHE A 93 2.14 -17.55 6.74
C PHE A 93 1.08 -17.43 7.84
N ASP A 94 1.26 -16.47 8.72
CA ASP A 94 0.33 -16.16 9.79
C ASP A 94 -0.57 -14.99 9.39
N PHE A 95 -1.88 -15.27 9.24
CA PHE A 95 -2.87 -14.26 8.88
C PHE A 95 -3.13 -13.24 9.99
N ASP A 96 -2.99 -13.63 11.25
CA ASP A 96 -3.22 -12.72 12.38
C ASP A 96 -2.04 -11.76 12.52
N GLU A 97 -0.81 -12.25 12.37
CA GLU A 97 0.37 -11.40 12.22
C GLU A 97 0.28 -10.46 11.01
N HIS A 98 -0.23 -10.94 9.88
CA HIS A 98 -0.47 -10.09 8.71
C HIS A 98 -1.49 -8.99 9.01
N ARG A 99 -2.62 -9.32 9.64
CA ARG A 99 -3.65 -8.33 10.04
C ARG A 99 -3.07 -7.32 11.01
N TRP A 100 -2.28 -7.76 11.98
CA TRP A 100 -1.59 -6.87 12.93
C TRP A 100 -0.69 -5.87 12.21
N ARG A 101 0.18 -6.33 11.32
CA ARG A 101 1.03 -5.45 10.50
C ARG A 101 0.20 -4.44 9.68
N ARG A 102 -0.90 -4.89 9.08
CA ARG A 102 -1.80 -3.99 8.33
C ARG A 102 -2.48 -2.96 9.22
N TYR A 103 -2.86 -3.34 10.42
CA TYR A 103 -3.39 -2.40 11.41
C TYR A 103 -2.36 -1.33 11.76
N LEU A 104 -1.12 -1.70 12.04
CA LEU A 104 -0.06 -0.74 12.35
C LEU A 104 0.21 0.24 11.20
N VAL A 105 0.23 -0.25 9.95
CA VAL A 105 0.35 0.61 8.76
C VAL A 105 -0.82 1.58 8.64
N ALA A 106 -2.05 1.11 8.87
CA ALA A 106 -3.24 1.95 8.83
C ALA A 106 -3.23 3.01 9.94
N LEU A 107 -2.83 2.64 11.15
CA LEU A 107 -2.69 3.54 12.29
C LEU A 107 -1.70 4.67 11.98
N ALA A 108 -0.50 4.33 11.51
CA ALA A 108 0.50 5.32 11.13
C ALA A 108 -0.03 6.30 10.06
N ARG A 109 -0.81 5.79 9.11
CA ARG A 109 -1.40 6.64 8.06
C ARG A 109 -2.51 7.54 8.57
N ILE A 110 -3.34 7.04 9.49
CA ILE A 110 -4.37 7.84 10.14
C ILE A 110 -3.70 9.01 10.89
N GLU A 111 -2.67 8.76 11.68
CA GLU A 111 -1.94 9.80 12.40
C GLU A 111 -1.35 10.86 11.47
N GLU A 112 -0.73 10.45 10.35
CA GLU A 112 -0.22 11.41 9.35
C GLU A 112 -1.34 12.23 8.71
N THR A 113 -2.47 11.59 8.41
CA THR A 113 -3.62 12.27 7.81
C THR A 113 -4.23 13.27 8.78
N LEU A 114 -4.37 12.92 10.06
CA LEU A 114 -4.85 13.82 11.09
C LEU A 114 -3.91 15.00 11.29
N HIS A 115 -2.60 14.76 11.28
CA HIS A 115 -1.61 15.84 11.34
C HIS A 115 -1.76 16.84 10.19
N GLY A 116 -1.88 16.36 8.95
CA GLY A 116 -2.13 17.22 7.80
C GLY A 116 -3.44 18.00 7.90
N LEU A 117 -4.51 17.36 8.39
CA LEU A 117 -5.81 18.00 8.56
C LEU A 117 -5.77 19.10 9.61
N THR A 118 -5.18 18.86 10.79
CA THR A 118 -5.09 19.86 11.87
C THR A 118 -4.24 21.06 11.44
N THR A 119 -3.10 20.81 10.82
CA THR A 119 -2.23 21.88 10.30
C THR A 119 -2.96 22.75 9.28
N ASN A 120 -3.60 22.14 8.27
CA ASN A 120 -4.34 22.89 7.25
C ASN A 120 -5.55 23.64 7.82
N TYR A 121 -6.23 23.04 8.81
CA TYR A 121 -7.37 23.70 9.45
C TYR A 121 -6.95 24.96 10.19
N GLU A 122 -5.94 24.88 11.04
CA GLU A 122 -5.44 26.01 11.83
C GLU A 122 -4.86 27.12 10.94
N GLU A 123 -4.08 26.78 9.92
CA GLU A 123 -3.39 27.76 9.07
C GLU A 123 -4.29 28.42 8.01
N THR A 124 -5.32 27.70 7.52
CA THR A 124 -6.04 28.13 6.31
C THR A 124 -7.55 28.24 6.52
N TYR A 125 -8.17 27.26 7.15
CA TYR A 125 -9.62 27.14 7.09
C TYR A 125 -10.38 27.71 8.27
N ARG A 126 -9.81 27.75 9.45
CA ARG A 126 -10.50 28.16 10.67
C ARG A 126 -11.08 29.57 10.57
N ASP A 127 -10.24 30.56 10.29
CA ASP A 127 -10.66 31.96 10.18
C ASP A 127 -11.53 32.20 8.96
N PHE A 128 -11.22 31.53 7.84
CA PHE A 128 -12.03 31.59 6.63
C PHE A 128 -13.46 31.08 6.89
N LEU A 129 -13.61 29.92 7.49
CA LEU A 129 -14.92 29.34 7.79
C LEU A 129 -15.72 30.22 8.73
N ALA A 130 -15.11 30.72 9.81
CA ALA A 130 -15.76 31.60 10.75
C ALA A 130 -16.29 32.91 10.12
N GLY A 131 -15.52 33.45 9.14
CA GLY A 131 -15.89 34.68 8.44
C GLY A 131 -16.85 34.48 7.29
N TYR A 132 -16.58 33.50 6.41
CA TYR A 132 -17.28 33.35 5.13
C TYR A 132 -18.54 32.47 5.19
N ALA A 133 -18.59 31.48 6.07
CA ALA A 133 -19.68 30.49 6.06
C ALA A 133 -21.07 31.12 6.17
N ARG A 134 -21.19 32.24 6.93
CA ARG A 134 -22.47 32.94 7.12
C ARG A 134 -22.91 33.81 5.93
N CYS A 135 -22.03 34.07 4.99
CA CYS A 135 -22.35 34.86 3.77
C CYS A 135 -22.12 34.06 2.48
N ALA A 136 -22.01 32.76 2.57
CA ALA A 136 -21.85 31.86 1.43
C ALA A 136 -23.07 31.98 0.49
N LYS A 137 -22.79 32.09 -0.83
CA LYS A 137 -23.80 32.28 -1.88
C LYS A 137 -24.31 30.99 -2.50
N SER A 138 -23.68 29.86 -2.18
CA SER A 138 -24.04 28.56 -2.71
C SER A 138 -24.38 27.63 -1.57
N TYR A 139 -25.31 26.72 -1.82
CA TYR A 139 -25.75 25.70 -0.84
C TYR A 139 -26.32 26.33 0.43
N GLU A 140 -27.45 27.08 0.30
CA GLU A 140 -28.16 27.62 1.46
C GLU A 140 -28.42 26.55 2.51
N GLN A 141 -28.08 26.87 3.74
CA GLN A 141 -28.20 25.97 4.89
C GLN A 141 -29.34 26.44 5.82
N PRO A 142 -30.00 25.51 6.52
CA PRO A 142 -30.98 25.85 7.55
C PRO A 142 -30.39 26.76 8.65
N GLU A 143 -31.27 27.50 9.31
CA GLU A 143 -30.88 28.34 10.43
C GLU A 143 -30.17 27.50 11.54
N GLY A 144 -29.05 28.00 12.04
CA GLY A 144 -28.25 27.33 13.07
C GLY A 144 -27.32 26.21 12.57
N TRP A 145 -27.49 25.74 11.31
CA TRP A 145 -26.66 24.65 10.79
C TRP A 145 -25.17 25.01 10.72
N ILE A 146 -24.85 26.23 10.31
CA ILE A 146 -23.46 26.69 10.20
C ILE A 146 -22.78 26.70 11.56
N ASP A 147 -23.47 27.20 12.59
CA ASP A 147 -22.91 27.26 13.95
C ASP A 147 -22.71 25.85 14.53
N GLU A 148 -23.59 24.90 14.23
CA GLU A 148 -23.43 23.52 14.59
C GLU A 148 -22.28 22.86 13.85
N ALA A 149 -22.18 23.08 12.54
CA ALA A 149 -21.08 22.53 11.72
C ALA A 149 -19.71 23.05 12.19
N LEU A 150 -19.60 24.34 12.49
CA LEU A 150 -18.37 24.92 13.03
C LEU A 150 -17.99 24.31 14.37
N ARG A 151 -18.94 24.18 15.32
CA ARG A 151 -18.69 23.53 16.61
C ARG A 151 -18.23 22.08 16.46
N ASN A 152 -18.88 21.33 15.55
CA ASN A 152 -18.52 19.94 15.29
C ASN A 152 -17.13 19.81 14.65
N THR A 153 -16.79 20.72 13.72
CA THR A 153 -15.47 20.75 13.10
C THR A 153 -14.39 21.08 14.13
N ASP A 154 -14.60 22.11 14.99
CA ASP A 154 -13.66 22.46 16.06
C ASP A 154 -13.46 21.30 17.04
N ALA A 155 -14.54 20.61 17.41
CA ALA A 155 -14.45 19.44 18.29
C ALA A 155 -13.66 18.30 17.65
N LEU A 156 -13.89 18.00 16.37
CA LEU A 156 -13.14 16.99 15.62
C LEU A 156 -11.67 17.34 15.52
N MET A 157 -11.35 18.60 15.19
CA MET A 157 -9.96 19.05 15.04
C MET A 157 -9.22 19.04 16.39
N ARG A 158 -9.90 19.33 17.49
CA ARG A 158 -9.31 19.19 18.82
C ARG A 158 -8.93 17.75 19.15
N VAL A 159 -9.83 16.78 18.92
CA VAL A 159 -9.52 15.36 19.12
C VAL A 159 -8.37 14.91 18.21
N ALA A 160 -8.37 15.38 16.96
CA ALA A 160 -7.29 15.10 16.04
C ALA A 160 -5.95 15.67 16.52
N ALA A 161 -5.93 16.91 17.03
CA ALA A 161 -4.73 17.56 17.58
C ALA A 161 -4.17 16.80 18.79
N GLU A 162 -5.04 16.40 19.74
CA GLU A 162 -4.64 15.59 20.90
C GLU A 162 -4.00 14.25 20.46
N THR A 163 -4.53 13.62 19.41
CA THR A 163 -3.98 12.37 18.86
C THR A 163 -2.59 12.60 18.22
N VAL A 164 -2.38 13.75 17.60
CA VAL A 164 -1.13 14.10 16.89
C VAL A 164 -0.05 14.59 17.85
N GLU A 165 -0.42 15.22 18.99
CA GLU A 165 0.52 15.73 19.98
C GLU A 165 1.39 14.62 20.58
N ASP A 166 0.81 13.43 20.76
CA ASP A 166 1.52 12.26 21.26
C ASP A 166 1.22 10.99 20.42
N PRO A 167 1.73 10.92 19.20
CA PRO A 167 1.39 9.87 18.27
C PRO A 167 1.91 8.51 18.73
N LEU A 168 1.09 7.47 18.61
CA LEU A 168 1.44 6.09 18.99
C LEU A 168 2.65 5.58 18.19
N ARG A 169 2.84 6.05 16.96
CA ARG A 169 4.02 5.71 16.14
C ARG A 169 5.35 6.17 16.75
N ALA A 170 5.34 7.20 17.57
CA ALA A 170 6.54 7.69 18.26
C ALA A 170 6.90 6.83 19.47
N ARG A 171 5.94 6.13 20.06
CA ARG A 171 6.10 5.29 21.25
C ARG A 171 6.41 3.83 20.92
N GLY A 172 6.13 3.37 19.71
CA GLY A 172 6.25 1.97 19.31
C GLY A 172 6.97 1.77 17.98
N GLN A 173 7.21 0.51 17.65
CA GLN A 173 7.73 0.12 16.33
C GLN A 173 6.57 -0.03 15.36
N ILE A 174 6.32 1.00 14.59
CA ILE A 174 5.27 1.02 13.57
C ILE A 174 5.91 1.18 12.19
N PRO A 175 5.54 0.35 11.20
CA PRO A 175 6.08 0.46 9.85
C PRO A 175 5.63 1.77 9.20
N LYS A 176 6.46 2.32 8.32
CA LYS A 176 6.08 3.51 7.54
C LYS A 176 4.87 3.20 6.66
N PRO A 177 3.89 4.09 6.58
CA PRO A 177 2.77 3.92 5.67
C PRO A 177 3.25 4.05 4.21
N GLU A 178 2.85 3.13 3.37
CA GLU A 178 3.24 3.09 1.95
C GLU A 178 2.15 3.63 1.01
N THR A 179 0.94 3.74 1.50
CA THR A 179 -0.23 4.09 0.70
C THR A 179 -1.07 5.15 1.38
N ASP A 180 -1.68 5.99 0.57
CA ASP A 180 -2.64 6.98 1.03
C ASP A 180 -3.97 6.35 1.43
N ILE A 181 -4.57 6.82 2.51
CA ILE A 181 -5.97 6.53 2.80
C ILE A 181 -6.81 7.37 1.84
N ARG A 182 -7.59 6.70 1.00
CA ARG A 182 -8.55 7.36 0.12
C ARG A 182 -9.95 7.05 0.59
N ILE A 183 -10.75 8.09 0.79
CA ILE A 183 -12.19 7.96 0.96
C ILE A 183 -12.79 7.94 -0.44
N SER A 184 -13.26 6.76 -0.86
CA SER A 184 -13.97 6.63 -2.12
C SER A 184 -15.47 6.65 -1.84
N PRO A 185 -16.24 7.61 -2.41
CA PRO A 185 -17.68 7.57 -2.30
C PRO A 185 -18.19 6.27 -2.94
N ARG A 186 -19.14 5.61 -2.30
CA ARG A 186 -19.90 4.55 -2.96
C ARG A 186 -20.83 5.23 -3.95
N LEU A 187 -20.65 4.96 -5.23
CA LEU A 187 -21.60 5.31 -6.28
C LEU A 187 -22.81 4.40 -6.20
#